data_e236c9bdc5bc2c59fc1dc9c81217380c
#
_entry.id   e236c9bdc5bc2c59fc1dc9c81217380c
#
_cell.length_a   1.000
_cell.length_b   1.000
_cell.length_c   1.000
_cell.angle_alpha   90.00
_cell.angle_beta   90.00
_cell.angle_gamma   90.00
#
_symmetry.space_group_name_H-M   'P 1'
#
loop_
_entity.id
_entity.type
_entity.pdbx_description
1 polymer ?
#
loop_
_entity_poly.entity_id
_entity_poly.type
_entity_poly.pdbx_seq_one_letter_code
_entity_poly.pdbx_strand_id
1 'polypeptide(L)'
;EIVVKALHPSLGVIPHLAGATVMGDGRVALILDVLGLATDVGLTVEELKQASDLIDQSKEEQRANQMLIFRLASGRELAMPLSEIDRLEDIPLAKIERTDQMQAVQYRGQIMPLLPLSKLLEEQTQPNGPLDQSNVSEGQAVKAIVINVDGSHTAITVPEIVDVAEQNGPMRLTNKPGSL
;
A
#
# COMPACT_ATOMS: atom_id res chain seq x y z
N GLU A 1 7.73 -12.79 13.17
CA GLU A 1 7.29 -14.16 12.82
C GLU A 1 6.14 -14.55 13.75
N ILE A 2 5.01 -15.00 13.19
CA ILE A 2 3.84 -15.46 13.98
C ILE A 2 3.87 -16.98 13.96
N VAL A 3 4.02 -17.59 15.13
CA VAL A 3 3.99 -19.04 15.30
C VAL A 3 2.60 -19.48 15.74
N VAL A 4 1.89 -20.16 14.85
CA VAL A 4 0.58 -20.75 15.14
C VAL A 4 0.76 -22.12 15.80
N LYS A 5 0.11 -22.33 16.93
CA LYS A 5 0.09 -23.61 17.66
C LYS A 5 -1.33 -24.14 17.75
N ALA A 6 -1.48 -25.43 17.50
CA ALA A 6 -2.75 -26.12 17.80
C ALA A 6 -3.04 -26.05 19.29
N LEU A 7 -4.33 -26.02 19.66
CA LEU A 7 -4.75 -26.08 21.06
C LEU A 7 -4.39 -27.44 21.63
N HIS A 8 -3.99 -27.46 22.94
CA HIS A 8 -3.61 -28.68 23.60
C HIS A 8 -4.82 -29.61 23.73
N PRO A 9 -4.67 -30.93 23.50
CA PRO A 9 -5.79 -31.88 23.58
C PRO A 9 -6.56 -31.88 24.89
N SER A 10 -5.90 -31.50 26.01
CA SER A 10 -6.54 -31.39 27.34
C SER A 10 -7.61 -30.30 27.42
N LEU A 11 -7.63 -29.35 26.47
CA LEU A 11 -8.66 -28.30 26.40
C LEU A 11 -9.95 -28.80 25.70
N GLY A 12 -9.92 -30.05 25.18
CA GLY A 12 -11.00 -30.58 24.37
C GLY A 12 -11.11 -29.87 23.01
N VAL A 13 -12.12 -30.23 22.27
CA VAL A 13 -12.48 -29.53 21.03
C VAL A 13 -13.25 -28.28 21.43
N ILE A 14 -12.64 -27.12 21.28
CA ILE A 14 -13.33 -25.85 21.45
C ILE A 14 -13.88 -25.46 20.09
N PRO A 15 -15.21 -25.44 19.89
CA PRO A 15 -15.80 -25.09 18.61
C PRO A 15 -15.28 -23.70 18.16
N HIS A 16 -15.08 -23.57 16.84
CA HIS A 16 -14.72 -22.29 16.19
C HIS A 16 -13.33 -21.73 16.51
N LEU A 17 -12.45 -22.52 17.12
CA LEU A 17 -11.05 -22.16 17.33
C LEU A 17 -10.13 -23.06 16.53
N ALA A 18 -9.34 -22.46 15.62
CA ALA A 18 -8.34 -23.16 14.81
C ALA A 18 -7.00 -23.33 15.54
N GLY A 19 -6.73 -22.50 16.57
CA GLY A 19 -5.47 -22.54 17.29
C GLY A 19 -5.23 -21.32 18.17
N ALA A 20 -3.98 -21.16 18.57
CA ALA A 20 -3.52 -20.00 19.34
C ALA A 20 -2.14 -19.53 18.82
N THR A 21 -1.83 -18.27 19.04
CA THR A 21 -0.53 -17.70 18.76
C THR A 21 -0.05 -16.83 19.91
N VAL A 22 1.26 -16.63 20.02
CA VAL A 22 1.83 -15.66 20.96
C VAL A 22 2.21 -14.42 20.19
N MET A 23 1.67 -13.30 20.59
CA MET A 23 1.96 -11.98 20.01
C MET A 23 3.36 -11.51 20.39
N GLY A 24 3.91 -10.54 19.68
CA GLY A 24 5.25 -9.99 19.96
C GLY A 24 5.41 -9.36 21.36
N ASP A 25 4.31 -8.99 22.00
CA ASP A 25 4.25 -8.48 23.39
C ASP A 25 4.08 -9.58 24.45
N GLY A 26 4.13 -10.86 24.03
CA GLY A 26 3.98 -12.03 24.90
C GLY A 26 2.54 -12.43 25.23
N ARG A 27 1.53 -11.72 24.75
CA ARG A 27 0.12 -12.09 24.94
C ARG A 27 -0.29 -13.24 24.03
N VAL A 28 -1.18 -14.10 24.54
CA VAL A 28 -1.76 -15.19 23.75
C VAL A 28 -3.00 -14.65 23.04
N ALA A 29 -3.08 -14.87 21.73
CA ALA A 29 -4.26 -14.62 20.91
C ALA A 29 -4.83 -15.95 20.41
N LEU A 30 -6.15 -16.10 20.44
CA LEU A 30 -6.85 -17.24 19.87
C LEU A 30 -7.16 -16.99 18.39
N ILE A 31 -7.06 -18.04 17.59
CA ILE A 31 -7.33 -17.99 16.15
C ILE A 31 -8.70 -18.63 15.93
N LEU A 32 -9.60 -17.86 15.32
CA LEU A 32 -10.95 -18.33 15.00
C LEU A 32 -10.92 -19.25 13.76
N ASP A 33 -11.73 -20.31 13.81
CA ASP A 33 -12.05 -21.12 12.64
C ASP A 33 -13.24 -20.50 11.89
N VAL A 34 -12.93 -19.66 10.91
CA VAL A 34 -13.96 -18.96 10.13
C VAL A 34 -14.80 -19.93 9.30
N LEU A 35 -14.19 -21.01 8.80
CA LEU A 35 -14.91 -22.03 8.00
C LEU A 35 -15.86 -22.84 8.90
N GLY A 36 -15.42 -23.21 10.08
CA GLY A 36 -16.26 -23.87 11.08
C GLY A 36 -17.46 -23.01 11.49
N LEU A 37 -17.20 -21.71 11.77
CA LEU A 37 -18.26 -20.74 12.08
C LEU A 37 -19.28 -20.62 10.93
N ALA A 38 -18.81 -20.52 9.70
CA ALA A 38 -19.69 -20.42 8.54
C ALA A 38 -20.55 -21.66 8.34
N THR A 39 -19.96 -22.85 8.53
CA THR A 39 -20.67 -24.12 8.44
C THR A 39 -21.78 -24.24 9.49
N ASP A 40 -21.54 -23.77 10.70
CA ASP A 40 -22.52 -23.81 11.79
C ASP A 40 -23.74 -22.91 11.56
N VAL A 41 -23.55 -21.80 10.83
CA VAL A 41 -24.69 -20.95 10.43
C VAL A 41 -25.30 -21.39 9.09
N GLY A 42 -24.85 -22.54 8.55
CA GLY A 42 -25.42 -23.16 7.33
C GLY A 42 -24.91 -22.56 6.04
N LEU A 43 -23.81 -21.79 6.07
CA LEU A 43 -23.17 -21.27 4.87
C LEU A 43 -22.27 -22.33 4.24
N THR A 44 -22.38 -22.51 2.93
CA THR A 44 -21.49 -23.37 2.15
C THR A 44 -20.22 -22.63 1.76
N VAL A 45 -19.17 -23.39 1.43
CA VAL A 45 -17.90 -22.81 0.96
C VAL A 45 -18.10 -22.01 -0.32
N GLU A 46 -19.05 -22.43 -1.17
CA GLU A 46 -19.43 -21.76 -2.41
C GLU A 46 -20.07 -20.40 -2.14
N GLU A 47 -20.98 -20.33 -1.16
CA GLU A 47 -21.61 -19.06 -0.75
C GLU A 47 -20.60 -18.09 -0.15
N LEU A 48 -19.63 -18.58 0.64
CA LEU A 48 -18.55 -17.77 1.18
C LEU A 48 -17.65 -17.21 0.08
N LYS A 49 -17.32 -18.00 -0.94
CA LYS A 49 -16.56 -17.53 -2.11
C LYS A 49 -17.33 -16.47 -2.87
N GLN A 50 -18.60 -16.71 -3.18
CA GLN A 50 -19.43 -15.73 -3.86
C GLN A 50 -19.54 -14.41 -3.09
N ALA A 51 -19.73 -14.48 -1.77
CA ALA A 51 -19.75 -13.29 -0.92
C ALA A 51 -18.40 -12.55 -0.93
N SER A 52 -17.29 -13.29 -0.90
CA SER A 52 -15.95 -12.70 -1.00
C SER A 52 -15.75 -12.00 -2.34
N ASP A 53 -16.10 -12.65 -3.43
CA ASP A 53 -15.98 -12.10 -4.79
C ASP A 53 -16.83 -10.82 -4.97
N LEU A 54 -18.04 -10.79 -4.40
CA LEU A 54 -18.90 -9.61 -4.41
C LEU A 54 -18.32 -8.46 -3.58
N ILE A 55 -17.72 -8.77 -2.42
CA ILE A 55 -17.06 -7.77 -1.57
C ILE A 55 -15.83 -7.21 -2.29
N ASP A 56 -15.05 -8.05 -2.96
CA ASP A 56 -13.87 -7.61 -3.68
C ASP A 56 -14.24 -6.75 -4.89
N GLN A 57 -15.26 -7.11 -5.65
CA GLN A 57 -15.80 -6.28 -6.72
C GLN A 57 -16.31 -4.93 -6.21
N SER A 58 -17.05 -4.90 -5.11
CA SER A 58 -17.53 -3.65 -4.54
C SER A 58 -16.40 -2.75 -4.03
N LYS A 59 -15.32 -3.34 -3.49
CA LYS A 59 -14.12 -2.60 -3.09
C LYS A 59 -13.35 -2.05 -4.29
N GLU A 60 -13.27 -2.79 -5.39
CA GLU A 60 -12.64 -2.31 -6.62
C GLU A 60 -13.43 -1.15 -7.23
N GLU A 61 -14.76 -1.25 -7.29
CA GLU A 61 -15.61 -0.14 -7.73
C GLU A 61 -15.48 1.10 -6.85
N GLN A 62 -15.44 0.92 -5.52
CA GLN A 62 -15.20 2.03 -4.59
C GLN A 62 -13.81 2.64 -4.78
N ARG A 63 -12.77 1.82 -4.94
CA ARG A 63 -11.42 2.31 -5.22
C ARG A 63 -11.31 3.05 -6.55
N ALA A 64 -12.05 2.60 -7.57
CA ALA A 64 -12.08 3.27 -8.88
C ALA A 64 -12.65 4.70 -8.79
N ASN A 65 -13.52 4.96 -7.81
CA ASN A 65 -14.11 6.27 -7.57
C ASN A 65 -13.35 7.12 -6.54
N GLN A 66 -12.25 6.60 -5.99
CA GLN A 66 -11.42 7.31 -5.01
C GLN A 66 -10.11 7.76 -5.63
N MET A 67 -9.71 8.97 -5.26
CA MET A 67 -8.48 9.63 -5.71
C MET A 67 -7.57 9.89 -4.51
N LEU A 68 -6.32 9.45 -4.59
CA LEU A 68 -5.28 9.89 -3.67
C LEU A 68 -4.83 11.29 -4.06
N ILE A 69 -4.92 12.24 -3.13
CA ILE A 69 -4.44 13.61 -3.30
C ILE A 69 -3.08 13.73 -2.64
N PHE A 70 -2.11 14.23 -3.38
CA PHE A 70 -0.75 14.48 -2.89
C PHE A 70 -0.24 15.83 -3.37
N ARG A 71 0.69 16.41 -2.62
CA ARG A 71 1.22 17.76 -2.87
C ARG A 71 2.67 17.69 -3.29
N LEU A 72 3.01 18.45 -4.32
CA LEU A 72 4.39 18.63 -4.78
C LEU A 72 5.11 19.70 -3.95
N ALA A 73 6.44 19.74 -4.07
CA ALA A 73 7.26 20.76 -3.42
C ALA A 73 6.91 22.17 -3.89
N SER A 74 6.38 22.34 -5.10
CA SER A 74 5.86 23.60 -5.63
C SER A 74 4.55 24.07 -4.97
N GLY A 75 3.96 23.25 -4.08
CA GLY A 75 2.65 23.51 -3.47
C GLY A 75 1.45 23.06 -4.35
N ARG A 76 1.70 22.59 -5.57
CA ARG A 76 0.66 22.10 -6.47
C ARG A 76 0.15 20.74 -6.00
N GLU A 77 -1.17 20.59 -5.96
CA GLU A 77 -1.83 19.32 -5.65
C GLU A 77 -2.13 18.55 -6.93
N LEU A 78 -1.91 17.26 -6.86
CA LEU A 78 -2.21 16.30 -7.90
C LEU A 78 -3.04 15.17 -7.32
N ALA A 79 -3.76 14.47 -8.18
CA ALA A 79 -4.56 13.31 -7.79
C ALA A 79 -4.25 12.11 -8.68
N MET A 80 -4.33 10.91 -8.10
CA MET A 80 -4.17 9.64 -8.80
C MET A 80 -5.29 8.69 -8.37
N PRO A 81 -5.91 7.92 -9.29
CA PRO A 81 -6.90 6.92 -8.92
C PRO A 81 -6.35 5.91 -7.92
N LEU A 82 -7.12 5.62 -6.87
CA LEU A 82 -6.69 4.67 -5.85
C LEU A 82 -6.59 3.24 -6.39
N SER A 83 -7.31 2.93 -7.47
CA SER A 83 -7.24 1.66 -8.20
C SER A 83 -5.88 1.39 -8.85
N GLU A 84 -5.12 2.43 -9.17
CA GLU A 84 -3.77 2.31 -9.75
C GLU A 84 -2.69 2.11 -8.69
N ILE A 85 -3.05 2.23 -7.42
CA ILE A 85 -2.14 2.19 -6.29
C ILE A 85 -2.21 0.83 -5.63
N ASP A 86 -1.09 0.11 -5.60
CA ASP A 86 -0.97 -1.13 -4.85
C ASP A 86 -0.94 -0.82 -3.34
N ARG A 87 -0.10 0.13 -2.92
CA ARG A 87 0.03 0.57 -1.52
C ARG A 87 0.76 1.89 -1.36
N LEU A 88 0.67 2.44 -0.14
CA LEU A 88 1.48 3.57 0.32
C LEU A 88 2.54 3.05 1.29
N GLU A 89 3.77 3.55 1.16
CA GLU A 89 4.90 3.15 1.99
C GLU A 89 5.68 4.37 2.47
N ASP A 90 6.21 4.26 3.68
CA ASP A 90 7.19 5.19 4.21
C ASP A 90 8.57 4.55 4.08
N ILE A 91 9.38 5.02 3.12
CA ILE A 91 10.69 4.45 2.82
C ILE A 91 11.76 5.22 3.58
N PRO A 92 12.45 4.60 4.55
CA PRO A 92 13.56 5.27 5.26
C PRO A 92 14.64 5.68 4.27
N LEU A 93 15.11 6.93 4.36
CA LEU A 93 16.16 7.46 3.48
C LEU A 93 17.44 6.62 3.53
N ALA A 94 17.76 6.04 4.68
CA ALA A 94 18.91 5.17 4.86
C ALA A 94 18.86 3.86 4.06
N LYS A 95 17.68 3.45 3.58
CA LYS A 95 17.50 2.24 2.76
C LYS A 95 17.52 2.53 1.26
N ILE A 96 17.61 3.78 0.86
CA ILE A 96 17.60 4.17 -0.54
C ILE A 96 19.01 4.07 -1.09
N GLU A 97 19.20 3.15 -2.03
CA GLU A 97 20.42 3.03 -2.81
C GLU A 97 20.33 3.95 -4.01
N ARG A 98 21.44 4.63 -4.33
CA ARG A 98 21.54 5.59 -5.43
C ARG A 98 22.65 5.19 -6.37
N THR A 99 22.34 5.24 -7.65
CA THR A 99 23.33 5.22 -8.73
C THR A 99 23.22 6.54 -9.50
N ASP A 100 24.15 6.80 -10.40
CA ASP A 100 24.15 8.04 -11.21
C ASP A 100 22.84 8.25 -11.99
N GLN A 101 22.11 7.18 -12.27
CA GLN A 101 20.94 7.21 -13.14
C GLN A 101 19.60 6.96 -12.41
N MET A 102 19.61 6.20 -11.30
CA MET A 102 18.38 5.80 -10.63
C MET A 102 18.53 5.67 -9.10
N GLN A 103 17.40 5.76 -8.43
CA GLN A 103 17.27 5.44 -7.03
C GLN A 103 16.47 4.15 -6.90
N ALA A 104 16.81 3.30 -5.95
CA ALA A 104 16.13 2.04 -5.72
C ALA A 104 16.16 1.68 -4.23
N VAL A 105 15.28 0.78 -3.84
CA VAL A 105 15.25 0.19 -2.50
C VAL A 105 15.06 -1.32 -2.61
N GLN A 106 15.66 -2.07 -1.72
CA GLN A 106 15.35 -3.48 -1.57
C GLN A 106 13.99 -3.64 -0.91
N TYR A 107 13.04 -4.21 -1.65
CA TYR A 107 11.66 -4.38 -1.23
C TYR A 107 11.22 -5.83 -1.46
N ARG A 108 10.82 -6.54 -0.37
CA ARG A 108 10.36 -7.94 -0.42
C ARG A 108 11.29 -8.89 -1.21
N GLY A 109 12.62 -8.69 -1.08
CA GLY A 109 13.61 -9.50 -1.78
C GLY A 109 13.85 -9.13 -3.25
N GLN A 110 13.22 -8.07 -3.74
CA GLN A 110 13.41 -7.52 -5.10
C GLN A 110 13.90 -6.08 -5.03
N ILE A 111 14.51 -5.62 -6.11
CA ILE A 111 14.91 -4.23 -6.26
C ILE A 111 13.71 -3.46 -6.83
N MET A 112 13.23 -2.47 -6.07
CA MET A 112 12.14 -1.60 -6.47
C MET A 112 12.69 -0.23 -6.85
N PRO A 113 12.53 0.21 -8.12
CA PRO A 113 12.92 1.55 -8.55
C PRO A 113 12.11 2.62 -7.84
N LEU A 114 12.78 3.72 -7.50
CA LEU A 114 12.16 4.92 -6.94
C LEU A 114 12.19 6.04 -7.97
N LEU A 115 11.02 6.53 -8.35
CA LEU A 115 10.85 7.61 -9.32
C LEU A 115 10.38 8.87 -8.58
N PRO A 116 11.25 9.87 -8.39
CA PRO A 116 10.82 11.15 -7.84
C PRO A 116 9.85 11.84 -8.81
N LEU A 117 8.63 12.12 -8.32
CA LEU A 117 7.59 12.71 -9.17
C LEU A 117 8.00 14.08 -9.72
N SER A 118 8.79 14.84 -8.97
CA SER A 118 9.37 16.12 -9.43
C SER A 118 10.20 15.98 -10.70
N LYS A 119 10.94 14.87 -10.86
CA LYS A 119 11.70 14.58 -12.08
C LYS A 119 10.81 14.21 -13.26
N LEU A 120 9.71 13.49 -12.99
CA LEU A 120 8.75 13.09 -14.04
C LEU A 120 7.99 14.28 -14.60
N LEU A 121 7.76 15.30 -13.78
CA LEU A 121 7.00 16.50 -14.17
C LEU A 121 7.90 17.68 -14.59
N GLU A 122 9.21 17.43 -14.74
CA GLU A 122 10.20 18.47 -15.07
C GLU A 122 10.14 19.71 -14.15
N GLU A 123 9.64 19.53 -12.93
CA GLU A 123 9.65 20.60 -11.95
C GLU A 123 11.09 20.89 -11.52
N GLN A 124 11.48 22.16 -11.61
CA GLN A 124 12.74 22.62 -11.06
C GLN A 124 12.70 22.50 -9.54
N THR A 125 13.11 21.35 -9.05
CA THR A 125 13.27 21.15 -7.60
C THR A 125 14.60 21.77 -7.23
N GLN A 126 14.59 22.61 -6.18
CA GLN A 126 15.84 23.09 -5.59
C GLN A 126 16.72 21.88 -5.24
N PRO A 127 18.07 21.97 -5.43
CA PRO A 127 18.96 20.84 -5.18
C PRO A 127 18.89 20.26 -3.76
N ASN A 128 18.26 20.94 -2.83
CA ASN A 128 18.06 20.55 -1.42
C ASN A 128 16.67 20.00 -1.12
N GLY A 129 16.01 19.35 -2.09
CA GLY A 129 14.76 18.63 -1.85
C GLY A 129 14.94 17.46 -0.85
N PRO A 130 13.85 16.93 -0.28
CA PRO A 130 13.87 15.94 0.82
C PRO A 130 14.62 14.63 0.51
N LEU A 131 15.14 14.46 -0.70
CA LEU A 131 15.96 13.31 -1.10
C LEU A 131 17.48 13.59 -1.08
N ASP A 132 17.91 14.78 -0.64
CA ASP A 132 19.34 15.07 -0.51
C ASP A 132 19.86 14.52 0.82
N GLN A 133 20.78 13.54 0.74
CA GLN A 133 21.33 12.86 1.93
C GLN A 133 22.30 13.72 2.75
N SER A 134 22.64 14.94 2.32
CA SER A 134 23.59 15.78 3.06
C SER A 134 23.10 16.19 4.46
N ASN A 135 21.80 16.01 4.76
CA ASN A 135 21.17 16.30 6.04
C ASN A 135 20.21 15.20 6.53
N VAL A 136 20.53 13.93 6.29
CA VAL A 136 19.67 12.82 6.74
C VAL A 136 19.80 12.68 8.25
N SER A 137 18.77 13.10 8.98
CA SER A 137 18.60 12.73 10.39
C SER A 137 18.10 11.28 10.47
N GLU A 138 18.61 10.51 11.43
CA GLU A 138 18.08 9.16 11.69
C GLU A 138 16.56 9.21 11.88
N GLY A 139 15.84 8.37 11.11
CA GLY A 139 14.37 8.31 11.17
C GLY A 139 13.62 9.06 10.06
N GLN A 140 14.30 9.81 9.19
CA GLN A 140 13.64 10.42 8.02
C GLN A 140 13.22 9.37 6.98
N ALA A 141 11.98 9.50 6.48
CA ALA A 141 11.42 8.65 5.44
C ALA A 141 10.78 9.51 4.34
N VAL A 142 10.73 8.96 3.13
CA VAL A 142 9.99 9.55 2.02
C VAL A 142 8.67 8.81 1.84
N LYS A 143 7.62 9.55 1.51
CA LYS A 143 6.33 8.99 1.13
C LYS A 143 6.44 8.40 -0.28
N ALA A 144 6.02 7.16 -0.43
CA ALA A 144 6.09 6.44 -1.69
C ALA A 144 4.73 5.83 -2.05
N ILE A 145 4.31 6.06 -3.28
CA ILE A 145 3.13 5.44 -3.89
C ILE A 145 3.65 4.26 -4.70
N VAL A 146 3.37 3.05 -4.25
CA VAL A 146 3.79 1.82 -4.94
C VAL A 146 2.72 1.45 -5.96
N ILE A 147 3.14 1.31 -7.20
CA ILE A 147 2.32 0.86 -8.33
C ILE A 147 2.89 -0.44 -8.88
N ASN A 148 2.02 -1.25 -9.48
CA ASN A 148 2.43 -2.46 -10.17
C ASN A 148 2.39 -2.20 -11.69
N VAL A 149 3.52 -2.33 -12.35
CA VAL A 149 3.64 -2.20 -13.80
C VAL A 149 4.14 -3.53 -14.35
N ASP A 150 3.31 -4.23 -15.09
CA ASP A 150 3.62 -5.52 -15.70
C ASP A 150 4.24 -6.56 -14.75
N GLY A 151 3.70 -6.64 -13.52
CA GLY A 151 4.17 -7.55 -12.49
C GLY A 151 5.40 -7.08 -11.70
N SER A 152 5.93 -5.90 -12.01
CA SER A 152 7.05 -5.28 -11.31
C SER A 152 6.58 -4.10 -10.46
N HIS A 153 7.03 -4.04 -9.21
CA HIS A 153 6.72 -2.91 -8.34
C HIS A 153 7.64 -1.73 -8.64
N THR A 154 7.05 -0.57 -8.76
CA THR A 154 7.74 0.71 -8.90
C THR A 154 7.16 1.70 -7.89
N ALA A 155 7.97 2.49 -7.25
CA ALA A 155 7.53 3.48 -6.29
C ALA A 155 7.71 4.90 -6.83
N ILE A 156 6.64 5.69 -6.80
CA ILE A 156 6.66 7.12 -7.10
C ILE A 156 6.81 7.84 -5.75
N THR A 157 7.91 8.58 -5.57
CA THR A 157 8.11 9.33 -4.33
C THR A 157 7.48 10.70 -4.43
N VAL A 158 6.75 11.08 -3.38
CA VAL A 158 6.03 12.35 -3.25
C VAL A 158 6.41 13.04 -1.95
N PRO A 159 6.44 14.38 -1.90
CA PRO A 159 6.76 15.11 -0.67
C PRO A 159 5.71 14.91 0.42
N GLU A 160 4.43 14.91 0.05
CA GLU A 160 3.33 14.88 1.01
C GLU A 160 2.12 14.17 0.40
N ILE A 161 1.49 13.30 1.19
CA ILE A 161 0.16 12.75 0.92
C ILE A 161 -0.83 13.59 1.73
N VAL A 162 -1.83 14.16 1.04
CA VAL A 162 -2.78 15.09 1.65
C VAL A 162 -4.02 14.36 2.15
N ASP A 163 -4.72 13.65 1.25
CA ASP A 163 -6.02 13.03 1.55
C ASP A 163 -6.41 11.98 0.51
N VAL A 164 -7.52 11.29 0.79
CA VAL A 164 -8.23 10.46 -0.18
C VAL A 164 -9.62 11.06 -0.37
N ALA A 165 -9.97 11.47 -1.58
CA ALA A 165 -11.25 12.07 -1.91
C ALA A 165 -12.03 11.19 -2.88
N GLU A 166 -13.37 11.22 -2.78
CA GLU A 166 -14.24 10.60 -3.76
C GLU A 166 -14.34 11.47 -5.02
N GLN A 167 -14.26 10.82 -6.17
CA GLN A 167 -14.45 11.48 -7.44
C GLN A 167 -15.94 11.72 -7.69
N ASN A 168 -16.36 12.95 -7.59
CA ASN A 168 -17.73 13.38 -7.89
C ASN A 168 -17.81 13.91 -9.34
N GLY A 169 -18.01 13.03 -10.31
CA GLY A 169 -18.25 13.39 -11.71
C GLY A 169 -17.20 12.85 -12.70
N PRO A 170 -17.43 13.03 -14.01
CA PRO A 170 -16.55 12.49 -15.04
C PRO A 170 -15.20 13.20 -15.05
N MET A 171 -14.12 12.42 -15.08
CA MET A 171 -12.75 12.91 -15.23
C MET A 171 -12.59 13.58 -16.60
N ARG A 172 -12.25 14.87 -16.63
CA ARG A 172 -11.88 15.55 -17.87
C ARG A 172 -10.38 15.47 -18.03
N LEU A 173 -9.93 14.70 -18.99
CA LEU A 173 -8.55 14.74 -19.43
C LEU A 173 -8.30 16.09 -20.09
N THR A 174 -7.67 17.02 -19.39
CA THR A 174 -7.13 18.22 -20.00
C THR A 174 -5.80 17.85 -20.67
N ASN A 175 -5.89 17.33 -21.89
CA ASN A 175 -4.75 17.20 -22.74
C ASN A 175 -4.34 18.63 -23.14
N LYS A 176 -3.34 19.20 -22.46
CA LYS A 176 -2.68 20.40 -22.93
C LYS A 176 -1.59 19.90 -23.87
N PRO A 177 -1.78 19.97 -25.20
CA PRO A 177 -0.67 19.70 -26.11
C PRO A 177 0.39 20.74 -25.80
N GLY A 178 1.62 20.28 -25.59
CA GLY A 178 2.74 21.17 -25.46
C GLY A 178 2.73 22.15 -26.62
N SER A 179 2.63 23.43 -26.32
CA SER A 179 2.92 24.46 -27.29
C SER A 179 4.38 24.29 -27.73
N LEU A 180 4.55 24.10 -29.01
CA LEU A 180 5.79 24.23 -29.76
C LEU A 180 6.55 25.51 -29.40
#